data_f7b82a0b90799588ccda20342a3afde9
#
_entry.id   f7b82a0b90799588ccda20342a3afde9
#
_cell.length_a   1.000
_cell.length_b   1.000
_cell.length_c   1.000
_cell.angle_alpha   90.00
_cell.angle_beta   90.00
_cell.angle_gamma   90.00
#
_symmetry.space_group_name_H-M   'P 1'
#
loop_
_entity.id
_entity.type
_entity.pdbx_description
1 polymer ?
#
loop_
_entity_poly.entity_id
_entity_poly.type
_entity_poly.pdbx_seq_one_letter_code
_entity_poly.pdbx_strand_id
1 'polypeptide(L)'
;MLQVKIGWSEAQYAYIGTSFLIAYAFGLLFMGGLIDRVGTRAGYSIAIAIWSLAALAHSLVRSALGFGIVRFALGFGESGNFPAAVKTIAEWFPKKERALATGIFNSGTNAGATIAPLVVPWIALHLGWQFAFLFTGIFSAIWIACWLTIYRRPQDDKRISPWELSHVLSDPVEPTAKIAWSRLLTYRQTWTFVLGKFLTDPIWWFFLFWLPKFLSTVHGVSLHGLGLPLIVIYNSATVGSIFGGWLAARLIQAGWTVNRARKTAMLVCATAVVPVMLAARIQSLWGAVALISLAVAGHQGWSANLFTLASDMFPKNAVASVVGIGSFGGAIGGAMIATFTGFLLQVTHSYVPIFLIAGSVYLIALLVIQSLSPRLQPVVTV
;
A
#
# COMPACT_ATOMS: atom_id res chain seq x y z
N MET A 1 -8.88 20.79 13.34
CA MET A 1 -9.99 21.63 12.81
C MET A 1 -11.37 21.01 13.10
N LEU A 2 -11.71 19.81 12.61
CA LEU A 2 -12.99 19.14 12.86
C LEU A 2 -13.25 18.86 14.34
N GLN A 3 -12.25 18.35 15.06
CA GLN A 3 -12.33 18.06 16.50
C GLN A 3 -12.79 19.29 17.30
N VAL A 4 -12.20 20.44 17.02
CA VAL A 4 -12.57 21.70 17.69
C VAL A 4 -13.96 22.20 17.24
N LYS A 5 -14.28 22.08 15.94
CA LYS A 5 -15.55 22.58 15.38
C LYS A 5 -16.77 21.77 15.84
N ILE A 6 -16.59 20.45 16.04
CA ILE A 6 -17.69 19.53 16.42
C ILE A 6 -17.66 19.23 17.93
N GLY A 7 -16.55 19.60 18.62
CA GLY A 7 -16.43 19.44 20.08
C GLY A 7 -16.15 17.99 20.52
N TRP A 8 -15.37 17.22 19.71
CA TRP A 8 -15.02 15.85 20.09
C TRP A 8 -13.98 15.82 21.20
N SER A 9 -14.17 14.89 22.14
CA SER A 9 -13.12 14.52 23.09
C SER A 9 -11.98 13.77 22.38
N GLU A 10 -10.80 13.71 23.00
CA GLU A 10 -9.67 12.92 22.48
C GLU A 10 -10.04 11.44 22.30
N ALA A 11 -10.82 10.88 23.24
CA ALA A 11 -11.31 9.50 23.14
C ALA A 11 -12.23 9.29 21.93
N GLN A 12 -13.13 10.24 21.65
CA GLN A 12 -14.00 10.19 20.48
C GLN A 12 -13.22 10.32 19.18
N TYR A 13 -12.21 11.18 19.13
CA TYR A 13 -11.32 11.31 17.97
C TYR A 13 -10.54 10.01 17.72
N ALA A 14 -9.97 9.42 18.76
CA ALA A 14 -9.29 8.13 18.68
C ALA A 14 -10.23 7.01 18.21
N TYR A 15 -11.46 6.94 18.73
CA TYR A 15 -12.49 5.99 18.30
C TYR A 15 -12.77 6.09 16.80
N ILE A 16 -12.94 7.30 16.26
CA ILE A 16 -13.20 7.54 14.84
C ILE A 16 -12.06 7.02 13.98
N GLY A 17 -10.80 7.27 14.37
CA GLY A 17 -9.62 6.76 13.67
C GLY A 17 -9.50 5.23 13.74
N THR A 18 -9.71 4.67 14.93
CA THR A 18 -9.62 3.21 15.16
C THR A 18 -10.70 2.44 14.39
N SER A 19 -11.92 2.98 14.28
CA SER A 19 -13.00 2.35 13.49
C SER A 19 -12.58 2.13 12.03
N PHE A 20 -11.91 3.10 11.42
CA PHE A 20 -11.37 2.96 10.07
C PHE A 20 -10.34 1.84 9.99
N LEU A 21 -9.36 1.84 10.89
CA LEU A 21 -8.26 0.87 10.85
C LEU A 21 -8.75 -0.57 11.05
N ILE A 22 -9.68 -0.78 11.96
CA ILE A 22 -10.31 -2.10 12.19
C ILE A 22 -11.05 -2.55 10.94
N ALA A 23 -11.90 -1.68 10.38
CA ALA A 23 -12.66 -1.98 9.17
C ALA A 23 -11.75 -2.26 7.97
N TYR A 24 -10.69 -1.48 7.81
CA TYR A 24 -9.70 -1.68 6.76
C TYR A 24 -8.99 -3.03 6.88
N ALA A 25 -8.51 -3.37 8.09
CA ALA A 25 -7.81 -4.64 8.32
C ALA A 25 -8.71 -5.85 8.02
N PHE A 26 -9.89 -5.94 8.62
CA PHE A 26 -10.81 -7.06 8.34
C PHE A 26 -11.37 -7.02 6.91
N GLY A 27 -11.60 -5.81 6.39
CA GLY A 27 -12.03 -5.61 5.01
C GLY A 27 -11.07 -6.19 3.98
N LEU A 28 -9.75 -6.13 4.22
CA LEU A 28 -8.73 -6.75 3.34
C LEU A 28 -8.98 -8.24 3.14
N LEU A 29 -9.33 -8.97 4.19
CA LEU A 29 -9.63 -10.41 4.11
C LEU A 29 -10.91 -10.66 3.32
N PHE A 30 -11.96 -9.86 3.57
CA PHE A 30 -13.26 -10.02 2.93
C PHE A 30 -13.24 -9.60 1.46
N MET A 31 -12.70 -8.41 1.16
CA MET A 31 -12.70 -7.84 -0.18
C MET A 31 -11.84 -8.63 -1.14
N GLY A 32 -10.68 -9.15 -0.69
CA GLY A 32 -9.86 -10.04 -1.52
C GLY A 32 -10.65 -11.25 -2.01
N GLY A 33 -11.32 -11.95 -1.09
CA GLY A 33 -12.18 -13.09 -1.41
C GLY A 33 -13.39 -12.73 -2.28
N LEU A 34 -14.03 -11.58 -2.03
CA LEU A 34 -15.14 -11.08 -2.83
C LEU A 34 -14.70 -10.83 -4.28
N ILE A 35 -13.60 -10.10 -4.48
CA ILE A 35 -13.08 -9.76 -5.81
C ILE A 35 -12.73 -11.02 -6.61
N ASP A 36 -12.17 -12.04 -5.97
CA ASP A 36 -11.88 -13.31 -6.64
C ASP A 36 -13.15 -14.09 -7.02
N ARG A 37 -14.22 -13.96 -6.25
CA ARG A 37 -15.50 -14.64 -6.52
C ARG A 37 -16.32 -13.97 -7.62
N VAL A 38 -16.49 -12.63 -7.53
CA VAL A 38 -17.38 -11.87 -8.46
C VAL A 38 -16.64 -11.34 -9.68
N GLY A 39 -15.30 -11.43 -9.69
CA GLY A 39 -14.44 -10.89 -10.75
C GLY A 39 -14.01 -9.44 -10.48
N THR A 40 -12.93 -9.04 -11.13
CA THR A 40 -12.25 -7.76 -10.89
C THR A 40 -13.14 -6.55 -11.16
N ARG A 41 -13.86 -6.56 -12.29
CA ARG A 41 -14.74 -5.43 -12.66
C ARG A 41 -15.79 -5.14 -11.61
N ALA A 42 -16.58 -6.14 -11.24
CA ALA A 42 -17.65 -5.99 -10.26
C ALA A 42 -17.10 -5.77 -8.84
N GLY A 43 -16.12 -6.57 -8.42
CA GLY A 43 -15.56 -6.47 -7.07
C GLY A 43 -14.91 -5.14 -6.79
N TYR A 44 -14.14 -4.58 -7.74
CA TYR A 44 -13.55 -3.25 -7.57
C TYR A 44 -14.61 -2.16 -7.57
N SER A 45 -15.65 -2.26 -8.45
CA SER A 45 -16.76 -1.31 -8.44
C SER A 45 -17.50 -1.30 -7.10
N ILE A 46 -17.75 -2.47 -6.49
CA ILE A 46 -18.38 -2.57 -5.17
C ILE A 46 -17.52 -1.89 -4.10
N ALA A 47 -16.22 -2.16 -4.08
CA ALA A 47 -15.30 -1.55 -3.13
C ALA A 47 -15.31 -0.03 -3.25
N ILE A 48 -15.18 0.51 -4.48
CA ILE A 48 -15.16 1.95 -4.72
C ILE A 48 -16.51 2.60 -4.43
N ALA A 49 -17.63 1.93 -4.77
CA ALA A 49 -18.95 2.45 -4.43
C ALA A 49 -19.14 2.61 -2.92
N ILE A 50 -18.71 1.61 -2.13
CA ILE A 50 -18.77 1.67 -0.67
C ILE A 50 -17.97 2.87 -0.14
N TRP A 51 -16.70 3.01 -0.55
CA TRP A 51 -15.89 4.13 -0.05
C TRP A 51 -16.35 5.49 -0.56
N SER A 52 -16.85 5.59 -1.80
CA SER A 52 -17.36 6.85 -2.35
C SER A 52 -18.61 7.31 -1.59
N LEU A 53 -19.55 6.39 -1.35
CA LEU A 53 -20.77 6.69 -0.56
C LEU A 53 -20.39 7.05 0.88
N ALA A 54 -19.44 6.34 1.48
CA ALA A 54 -18.96 6.66 2.81
C ALA A 54 -18.27 8.03 2.84
N ALA A 55 -17.45 8.39 1.84
CA ALA A 55 -16.84 9.72 1.74
C ALA A 55 -17.91 10.81 1.65
N LEU A 56 -18.92 10.66 0.78
CA LEU A 56 -20.03 11.60 0.69
C LEU A 56 -20.81 11.71 2.01
N ALA A 57 -21.07 10.57 2.66
CA ALA A 57 -21.81 10.53 3.93
C ALA A 57 -21.11 11.29 5.07
N HIS A 58 -19.77 11.43 5.04
CA HIS A 58 -19.04 12.25 6.01
C HIS A 58 -19.52 13.71 6.01
N SER A 59 -19.96 14.25 4.88
CA SER A 59 -20.47 15.64 4.79
C SER A 59 -21.79 15.84 5.55
N LEU A 60 -22.55 14.77 5.78
CA LEU A 60 -23.88 14.79 6.37
C LEU A 60 -23.88 14.55 7.88
N VAL A 61 -22.89 13.79 8.40
CA VAL A 61 -22.84 13.43 9.82
C VAL A 61 -22.30 14.56 10.70
N ARG A 62 -22.76 14.59 11.97
CA ARG A 62 -22.40 15.64 12.94
C ARG A 62 -21.98 15.07 14.30
N SER A 63 -22.21 13.78 14.58
CA SER A 63 -21.89 13.12 15.85
C SER A 63 -20.64 12.25 15.73
N ALA A 64 -19.93 12.03 16.85
CA ALA A 64 -18.78 11.12 16.90
C ALA A 64 -19.15 9.70 16.48
N LEU A 65 -20.32 9.21 16.89
CA LEU A 65 -20.81 7.89 16.46
C LEU A 65 -21.05 7.84 14.95
N GLY A 66 -21.70 8.87 14.39
CA GLY A 66 -21.92 8.97 12.95
C GLY A 66 -20.60 8.97 12.17
N PHE A 67 -19.60 9.76 12.61
CA PHE A 67 -18.27 9.74 12.02
C PHE A 67 -17.58 8.38 12.16
N GLY A 68 -17.72 7.69 13.29
CA GLY A 68 -17.20 6.33 13.47
C GLY A 68 -17.81 5.34 12.48
N ILE A 69 -19.12 5.38 12.27
CA ILE A 69 -19.84 4.49 11.32
C ILE A 69 -19.38 4.74 9.87
N VAL A 70 -19.35 6.01 9.43
CA VAL A 70 -18.96 6.32 8.06
C VAL A 70 -17.43 6.07 7.84
N ARG A 71 -16.59 6.24 8.86
CA ARG A 71 -15.18 5.85 8.84
C ARG A 71 -14.98 4.35 8.73
N PHE A 72 -15.80 3.58 9.44
CA PHE A 72 -15.82 2.13 9.30
C PHE A 72 -16.18 1.72 7.87
N ALA A 73 -17.26 2.26 7.31
CA ALA A 73 -17.66 1.97 5.93
C ALA A 73 -16.57 2.39 4.91
N LEU A 74 -15.93 3.55 5.14
CA LEU A 74 -14.82 4.03 4.31
C LEU A 74 -13.66 3.04 4.32
N GLY A 75 -13.16 2.66 5.51
CA GLY A 75 -12.06 1.72 5.65
C GLY A 75 -12.36 0.35 5.05
N PHE A 76 -13.59 -0.15 5.23
CA PHE A 76 -14.03 -1.40 4.64
C PHE A 76 -14.04 -1.34 3.11
N GLY A 77 -14.53 -0.25 2.49
CA GLY A 77 -14.50 -0.06 1.05
C GLY A 77 -13.08 0.09 0.50
N GLU A 78 -12.26 0.95 1.10
CA GLU A 78 -10.88 1.20 0.67
C GLU A 78 -9.99 -0.05 0.72
N SER A 79 -10.28 -1.00 1.61
CA SER A 79 -9.54 -2.26 1.71
C SER A 79 -9.53 -3.09 0.43
N GLY A 80 -10.52 -2.89 -0.47
CA GLY A 80 -10.57 -3.56 -1.76
C GLY A 80 -9.59 -3.01 -2.81
N ASN A 81 -9.01 -1.84 -2.59
CA ASN A 81 -8.19 -1.15 -3.59
C ASN A 81 -6.96 -1.97 -4.03
N PHE A 82 -6.06 -2.31 -3.10
CA PHE A 82 -4.86 -3.07 -3.44
C PHE A 82 -5.15 -4.48 -3.97
N PRO A 83 -6.03 -5.28 -3.37
CA PRO A 83 -6.42 -6.57 -3.92
C PRO A 83 -6.92 -6.49 -5.37
N ALA A 84 -7.80 -5.51 -5.68
CA ALA A 84 -8.33 -5.32 -7.01
C ALA A 84 -7.28 -4.83 -8.01
N ALA A 85 -6.46 -3.86 -7.62
CA ALA A 85 -5.44 -3.29 -8.50
C ALA A 85 -4.36 -4.32 -8.86
N VAL A 86 -3.83 -5.06 -7.88
CA VAL A 86 -2.82 -6.11 -8.14
C VAL A 86 -3.40 -7.23 -9.02
N LYS A 87 -4.68 -7.58 -8.82
CA LYS A 87 -5.36 -8.53 -9.70
C LYS A 87 -5.57 -7.97 -11.10
N THR A 88 -5.96 -6.71 -11.25
CA THR A 88 -6.05 -6.02 -12.56
C THR A 88 -4.72 -6.07 -13.30
N ILE A 89 -3.62 -5.78 -12.60
CA ILE A 89 -2.27 -5.87 -13.16
C ILE A 89 -1.95 -7.31 -13.58
N ALA A 90 -2.31 -8.31 -12.78
CA ALA A 90 -2.10 -9.71 -13.12
C ALA A 90 -2.92 -10.15 -14.35
N GLU A 91 -4.09 -9.54 -14.59
CA GLU A 91 -4.96 -9.84 -15.75
C GLU A 91 -4.44 -9.19 -17.03
N TRP A 92 -3.87 -7.96 -16.98
CA TRP A 92 -3.51 -7.15 -18.13
C TRP A 92 -2.02 -7.16 -18.48
N PHE A 93 -1.14 -7.58 -17.56
CA PHE A 93 0.30 -7.55 -17.77
C PHE A 93 0.93 -8.93 -17.63
N PRO A 94 1.81 -9.34 -18.56
CA PRO A 94 2.62 -10.53 -18.38
C PRO A 94 3.60 -10.34 -17.21
N LYS A 95 4.04 -11.45 -16.59
CA LYS A 95 4.91 -11.45 -15.38
C LYS A 95 6.12 -10.52 -15.50
N LYS A 96 6.71 -10.42 -16.70
CA LYS A 96 7.86 -9.54 -16.96
C LYS A 96 7.58 -8.04 -16.76
N GLU A 97 6.31 -7.61 -16.82
CA GLU A 97 5.91 -6.20 -16.75
C GLU A 97 5.16 -5.84 -15.45
N ARG A 98 4.65 -6.84 -14.71
CA ARG A 98 3.83 -6.63 -13.51
C ARG A 98 4.48 -5.74 -12.46
N ALA A 99 5.82 -5.85 -12.25
CA ALA A 99 6.47 -5.03 -11.23
C ALA A 99 6.50 -3.54 -11.60
N LEU A 100 6.73 -3.22 -12.87
CA LEU A 100 6.68 -1.83 -13.33
C LEU A 100 5.26 -1.29 -13.24
N ALA A 101 4.26 -2.05 -13.71
CA ALA A 101 2.86 -1.66 -13.59
C ALA A 101 2.42 -1.48 -12.13
N THR A 102 2.85 -2.36 -11.22
CA THR A 102 2.59 -2.24 -9.78
C THR A 102 3.32 -1.02 -9.19
N GLY A 103 4.54 -0.75 -9.62
CA GLY A 103 5.29 0.43 -9.19
C GLY A 103 4.63 1.74 -9.61
N ILE A 104 4.12 1.81 -10.83
CA ILE A 104 3.36 2.96 -11.33
C ILE A 104 2.03 3.12 -10.55
N PHE A 105 1.28 2.06 -10.38
CA PHE A 105 0.05 2.09 -9.58
C PHE A 105 0.32 2.57 -8.14
N ASN A 106 1.32 1.99 -7.49
CA ASN A 106 1.67 2.31 -6.11
C ASN A 106 2.17 3.76 -5.95
N SER A 107 2.78 4.34 -6.99
CA SER A 107 3.20 5.74 -7.00
C SER A 107 2.01 6.71 -6.90
N GLY A 108 0.83 6.32 -7.37
CA GLY A 108 -0.38 7.11 -7.25
C GLY A 108 -0.80 7.40 -5.81
N THR A 109 -0.57 6.46 -4.88
CA THR A 109 -0.84 6.66 -3.45
C THR A 109 0.03 7.75 -2.85
N ASN A 110 1.29 7.85 -3.29
CA ASN A 110 2.24 8.85 -2.83
C ASN A 110 1.90 10.24 -3.39
N ALA A 111 1.42 10.31 -4.63
CA ALA A 111 0.91 11.56 -5.22
C ALA A 111 -0.27 12.10 -4.41
N GLY A 112 -1.22 11.22 -4.02
CA GLY A 112 -2.32 11.57 -3.12
C GLY A 112 -1.85 12.09 -1.77
N ALA A 113 -0.88 11.42 -1.15
CA ALA A 113 -0.30 11.83 0.12
C ALA A 113 0.41 13.20 0.06
N THR A 114 0.94 13.57 -1.11
CA THR A 114 1.57 14.89 -1.34
C THR A 114 0.53 15.99 -1.59
N ILE A 115 -0.51 15.71 -2.38
CA ILE A 115 -1.49 16.70 -2.83
C ILE A 115 -2.55 16.97 -1.73
N ALA A 116 -3.01 15.94 -1.03
CA ALA A 116 -4.10 16.07 -0.06
C ALA A 116 -3.83 17.09 1.05
N PRO A 117 -2.64 17.16 1.69
CA PRO A 117 -2.35 18.16 2.71
C PRO A 117 -2.38 19.63 2.21
N LEU A 118 -2.26 19.85 0.90
CA LEU A 118 -2.34 21.19 0.29
C LEU A 118 -3.79 21.54 -0.06
N VAL A 119 -4.49 20.62 -0.71
CA VAL A 119 -5.83 20.89 -1.28
C VAL A 119 -6.93 20.80 -0.22
N VAL A 120 -6.89 19.80 0.66
CA VAL A 120 -7.95 19.57 1.65
C VAL A 120 -8.08 20.71 2.67
N PRO A 121 -7.01 21.26 3.28
CA PRO A 121 -7.12 22.41 4.15
C PRO A 121 -7.61 23.66 3.42
N TRP A 122 -7.17 23.90 2.18
CA TRP A 122 -7.63 25.02 1.39
C TRP A 122 -9.15 24.96 1.15
N ILE A 123 -9.68 23.80 0.71
CA ILE A 123 -11.11 23.59 0.56
C ILE A 123 -11.84 23.81 1.90
N ALA A 124 -11.32 23.21 2.97
CA ALA A 124 -11.95 23.24 4.28
C ALA A 124 -12.01 24.68 4.88
N LEU A 125 -11.03 25.53 4.55
CA LEU A 125 -10.98 26.92 5.03
C LEU A 125 -11.90 27.84 4.22
N HIS A 126 -11.96 27.68 2.89
CA HIS A 126 -12.68 28.62 2.00
C HIS A 126 -14.11 28.19 1.71
N LEU A 127 -14.37 26.89 1.59
CA LEU A 127 -15.70 26.35 1.25
C LEU A 127 -16.38 25.62 2.40
N GLY A 128 -15.62 25.25 3.43
CA GLY A 128 -16.09 24.45 4.54
C GLY A 128 -15.66 22.99 4.44
N TRP A 129 -15.50 22.36 5.61
CA TRP A 129 -14.99 20.98 5.71
C TRP A 129 -15.86 19.93 5.02
N GLN A 130 -17.17 20.17 4.90
CA GLN A 130 -18.10 19.28 4.20
C GLN A 130 -17.75 19.13 2.73
N PHE A 131 -17.31 20.22 2.11
CA PHE A 131 -16.93 20.22 0.70
C PHE A 131 -15.67 19.39 0.43
N ALA A 132 -14.74 19.28 1.40
CA ALA A 132 -13.60 18.40 1.26
C ALA A 132 -14.02 16.94 1.07
N PHE A 133 -15.01 16.47 1.83
CA PHE A 133 -15.56 15.13 1.67
C PHE A 133 -16.42 14.98 0.41
N LEU A 134 -17.22 15.99 0.07
CA LEU A 134 -18.01 15.98 -1.17
C LEU A 134 -17.13 15.88 -2.41
N PHE A 135 -16.09 16.69 -2.52
CA PHE A 135 -15.15 16.63 -3.65
C PHE A 135 -14.47 15.25 -3.75
N THR A 136 -14.00 14.71 -2.62
CA THR A 136 -13.38 13.38 -2.61
C THR A 136 -14.35 12.29 -3.07
N GLY A 137 -15.59 12.33 -2.58
CA GLY A 137 -16.61 11.34 -2.95
C GLY A 137 -17.05 11.46 -4.41
N ILE A 138 -17.24 12.69 -4.93
CA ILE A 138 -17.59 12.94 -6.34
C ILE A 138 -16.46 12.48 -7.26
N PHE A 139 -15.21 12.79 -6.92
CA PHE A 139 -14.05 12.35 -7.70
C PHE A 139 -13.96 10.83 -7.78
N SER A 140 -14.22 10.14 -6.68
CA SER A 140 -14.30 8.68 -6.64
C SER A 140 -15.46 8.13 -7.47
N ALA A 141 -16.62 8.81 -7.49
CA ALA A 141 -17.76 8.42 -8.33
C ALA A 141 -17.46 8.59 -9.83
N ILE A 142 -16.76 9.65 -10.22
CA ILE A 142 -16.28 9.84 -11.59
C ILE A 142 -15.33 8.67 -11.98
N TRP A 143 -14.44 8.29 -11.06
CA TRP A 143 -13.53 7.17 -11.29
C TRP A 143 -14.29 5.86 -11.51
N ILE A 144 -15.37 5.57 -10.74
CA ILE A 144 -16.23 4.39 -10.99
C ILE A 144 -16.83 4.45 -12.40
N ALA A 145 -17.35 5.59 -12.82
CA ALA A 145 -17.92 5.73 -14.16
C ALA A 145 -16.87 5.44 -15.25
N CYS A 146 -15.66 5.97 -15.11
CA CYS A 146 -14.54 5.64 -15.99
C CYS A 146 -14.17 4.16 -15.94
N TRP A 147 -14.10 3.57 -14.74
CA TRP A 147 -13.81 2.15 -14.58
C TRP A 147 -14.82 1.26 -15.28
N LEU A 148 -16.10 1.48 -15.07
CA LEU A 148 -17.18 0.69 -15.66
C LEU A 148 -17.26 0.81 -17.20
N THR A 149 -16.84 1.94 -17.75
CA THR A 149 -16.83 2.16 -19.21
C THR A 149 -15.56 1.61 -19.87
N ILE A 150 -14.41 1.75 -19.21
CA ILE A 150 -13.09 1.46 -19.78
C ILE A 150 -12.68 0.01 -19.51
N TYR A 151 -12.81 -0.46 -18.25
CA TYR A 151 -12.26 -1.75 -17.88
C TYR A 151 -13.09 -2.94 -18.42
N ARG A 152 -12.39 -3.85 -19.10
CA ARG A 152 -12.86 -5.17 -19.51
C ARG A 152 -11.74 -6.18 -19.25
N ARG A 153 -12.06 -7.47 -19.22
CA ARG A 153 -10.98 -8.48 -19.24
C ARG A 153 -10.32 -8.47 -20.63
N PRO A 154 -9.01 -8.77 -20.74
CA PRO A 154 -8.33 -8.76 -22.03
C PRO A 154 -9.05 -9.59 -23.12
N GLN A 155 -9.55 -10.77 -22.74
CA GLN A 155 -10.27 -11.67 -23.66
C GLN A 155 -11.65 -11.13 -24.12
N ASP A 156 -12.26 -10.25 -23.33
CA ASP A 156 -13.60 -9.69 -23.57
C ASP A 156 -13.54 -8.28 -24.19
N ASP A 157 -12.33 -7.71 -24.32
CA ASP A 157 -12.14 -6.36 -24.83
C ASP A 157 -11.95 -6.37 -26.36
N LYS A 158 -12.98 -5.97 -27.07
CA LYS A 158 -12.97 -5.89 -28.55
C LYS A 158 -12.06 -4.78 -29.10
N ARG A 159 -11.54 -3.91 -28.26
CA ARG A 159 -10.63 -2.80 -28.65
C ARG A 159 -9.18 -3.23 -28.75
N ILE A 160 -8.81 -4.34 -28.10
CA ILE A 160 -7.45 -4.87 -28.09
C ILE A 160 -7.15 -5.59 -29.42
N SER A 161 -5.98 -5.35 -30.00
CA SER A 161 -5.53 -6.05 -31.19
C SER A 161 -5.16 -7.50 -30.89
N PRO A 162 -5.22 -8.42 -31.89
CA PRO A 162 -4.81 -9.81 -31.69
C PRO A 162 -3.35 -9.93 -31.24
N TRP A 163 -2.47 -9.06 -31.71
CA TRP A 163 -1.07 -9.01 -31.29
C TRP A 163 -0.94 -8.61 -29.81
N GLU A 164 -1.62 -7.56 -29.38
CA GLU A 164 -1.64 -7.10 -28.01
C GLU A 164 -2.24 -8.15 -27.07
N LEU A 165 -3.34 -8.80 -27.47
CA LEU A 165 -3.93 -9.90 -26.71
C LEU A 165 -2.94 -11.05 -26.54
N SER A 166 -2.22 -11.44 -27.60
CA SER A 166 -1.20 -12.49 -27.54
C SER A 166 -0.05 -12.11 -26.62
N HIS A 167 0.34 -10.83 -26.58
CA HIS A 167 1.34 -10.30 -25.64
C HIS A 167 0.87 -10.38 -24.18
N VAL A 168 -0.36 -9.92 -23.89
CA VAL A 168 -0.95 -9.98 -22.55
C VAL A 168 -1.09 -11.42 -22.05
N LEU A 169 -1.39 -12.36 -22.96
CA LEU A 169 -1.54 -13.78 -22.66
C LEU A 169 -0.26 -14.60 -22.87
N SER A 170 0.90 -13.96 -22.98
CA SER A 170 2.18 -14.66 -23.25
C SER A 170 2.70 -15.49 -22.06
N ASP A 171 2.17 -15.33 -20.86
CA ASP A 171 2.46 -16.21 -19.73
C ASP A 171 1.87 -17.62 -19.94
N PRO A 172 2.48 -18.67 -19.35
CA PRO A 172 1.90 -20.02 -19.38
C PRO A 172 0.46 -20.04 -18.86
N VAL A 173 -0.36 -20.91 -19.45
CA VAL A 173 -1.76 -21.08 -19.04
C VAL A 173 -1.83 -21.48 -17.58
N GLU A 174 -2.57 -20.70 -16.79
CA GLU A 174 -2.75 -20.94 -15.36
C GLU A 174 -3.93 -21.88 -15.10
N PRO A 175 -3.89 -22.66 -14.00
CA PRO A 175 -5.01 -23.49 -13.60
C PRO A 175 -6.28 -22.66 -13.40
N THR A 176 -7.39 -23.10 -13.98
CA THR A 176 -8.71 -22.44 -13.83
C THR A 176 -9.44 -22.83 -12.54
N ALA A 177 -8.98 -23.89 -11.86
CA ALA A 177 -9.59 -24.36 -10.62
C ALA A 177 -9.57 -23.27 -9.54
N LYS A 178 -10.73 -23.01 -8.93
CA LYS A 178 -10.84 -22.06 -7.80
C LYS A 178 -10.22 -22.67 -6.57
N ILE A 179 -9.31 -21.94 -5.94
CA ILE A 179 -8.71 -22.33 -4.66
C ILE A 179 -9.63 -21.82 -3.54
N ALA A 180 -10.04 -22.73 -2.64
CA ALA A 180 -10.80 -22.32 -1.46
C ALA A 180 -9.95 -21.36 -0.60
N TRP A 181 -10.57 -20.30 -0.08
CA TRP A 181 -9.87 -19.26 0.70
C TRP A 181 -9.08 -19.84 1.89
N SER A 182 -9.67 -20.81 2.64
CA SER A 182 -9.00 -21.48 3.76
C SER A 182 -7.77 -22.27 3.31
N ARG A 183 -7.80 -22.84 2.09
CA ARG A 183 -6.67 -23.57 1.53
C ARG A 183 -5.49 -22.66 1.18
N LEU A 184 -5.72 -21.38 0.93
CA LEU A 184 -4.64 -20.41 0.69
C LEU A 184 -3.68 -20.33 1.88
N LEU A 185 -4.18 -20.49 3.11
CA LEU A 185 -3.37 -20.46 4.34
C LEU A 185 -2.44 -21.66 4.50
N THR A 186 -2.64 -22.74 3.76
CA THR A 186 -1.77 -23.94 3.82
C THR A 186 -0.53 -23.81 2.92
N TYR A 187 -0.51 -22.87 1.97
CA TYR A 187 0.61 -22.69 1.06
C TYR A 187 1.73 -21.85 1.70
N ARG A 188 2.98 -22.32 1.60
CA ARG A 188 4.18 -21.58 2.04
C ARG A 188 4.32 -20.23 1.32
N GLN A 189 3.91 -20.16 0.06
CA GLN A 189 3.90 -18.95 -0.77
C GLN A 189 3.01 -17.85 -0.18
N THR A 190 1.88 -18.22 0.43
CA THR A 190 1.03 -17.25 1.16
C THR A 190 1.81 -16.63 2.32
N TRP A 191 2.46 -17.46 3.13
CA TRP A 191 3.24 -16.97 4.27
C TRP A 191 4.49 -16.19 3.86
N THR A 192 5.07 -16.49 2.70
CA THR A 192 6.14 -15.66 2.10
C THR A 192 5.67 -14.22 1.90
N PHE A 193 4.47 -14.04 1.37
CA PHE A 193 3.89 -12.73 1.15
C PHE A 193 3.43 -12.08 2.47
N VAL A 194 2.73 -12.83 3.33
CA VAL A 194 2.25 -12.37 4.65
C VAL A 194 3.41 -11.85 5.52
N LEU A 195 4.46 -12.66 5.69
CA LEU A 195 5.60 -12.28 6.53
C LEU A 195 6.43 -11.15 5.89
N GLY A 196 6.54 -11.15 4.56
CA GLY A 196 7.14 -10.01 3.84
C GLY A 196 6.43 -8.70 4.17
N LYS A 197 5.10 -8.69 4.12
CA LYS A 197 4.27 -7.52 4.47
C LYS A 197 4.33 -7.20 5.96
N PHE A 198 4.14 -8.20 6.82
CA PHE A 198 4.16 -8.03 8.28
C PHE A 198 5.46 -7.40 8.80
N LEU A 199 6.59 -7.77 8.22
CA LEU A 199 7.89 -7.24 8.62
C LEU A 199 8.15 -5.83 8.06
N THR A 200 7.73 -5.52 6.83
CA THR A 200 8.17 -4.29 6.16
C THR A 200 7.13 -3.16 6.14
N ASP A 201 5.83 -3.45 6.11
CA ASP A 201 4.78 -2.43 6.16
C ASP A 201 4.80 -1.59 7.45
N PRO A 202 5.14 -2.15 8.64
CA PRO A 202 5.32 -1.35 9.85
C PRO A 202 6.23 -0.14 9.67
N ILE A 203 7.28 -0.26 8.87
CA ILE A 203 8.23 0.83 8.65
C ILE A 203 7.60 1.97 7.84
N TRP A 204 6.72 1.63 6.89
CA TRP A 204 5.94 2.64 6.18
C TRP A 204 5.01 3.41 7.11
N TRP A 205 4.29 2.70 8.00
CA TRP A 205 3.43 3.32 9.01
C TRP A 205 4.21 4.17 10.01
N PHE A 206 5.43 3.73 10.40
CA PHE A 206 6.33 4.54 11.19
C PHE A 206 6.67 5.86 10.48
N PHE A 207 7.06 5.82 9.20
CA PHE A 207 7.35 7.04 8.44
C PHE A 207 6.13 7.95 8.29
N LEU A 208 4.92 7.40 8.13
CA LEU A 208 3.71 8.21 8.01
C LEU A 208 3.34 8.92 9.32
N PHE A 209 3.43 8.23 10.46
CA PHE A 209 2.91 8.77 11.72
C PHE A 209 3.96 9.48 12.57
N TRP A 210 5.19 9.00 12.56
CA TRP A 210 6.21 9.47 13.47
C TRP A 210 7.26 10.39 12.86
N LEU A 211 7.39 10.42 11.54
CA LEU A 211 8.38 11.25 10.86
C LEU A 211 8.18 12.76 11.09
N PRO A 212 6.97 13.34 11.02
CA PRO A 212 6.79 14.75 11.34
C PRO A 212 7.25 15.09 12.76
N LYS A 213 6.93 14.20 13.72
CA LYS A 213 7.34 14.37 15.12
C LYS A 213 8.86 14.24 15.28
N PHE A 214 9.50 13.27 14.60
CA PHE A 214 10.95 13.13 14.60
C PHE A 214 11.65 14.40 14.11
N LEU A 215 11.23 14.94 12.94
CA LEU A 215 11.82 16.17 12.40
C LEU A 215 11.62 17.37 13.32
N SER A 216 10.48 17.46 13.98
CA SER A 216 10.21 18.54 14.94
C SER A 216 11.03 18.39 16.22
N THR A 217 11.09 17.18 16.82
CA THR A 217 11.73 16.99 18.14
C THR A 217 13.23 16.89 18.05
N VAL A 218 13.81 16.30 17.01
CA VAL A 218 15.25 16.07 16.88
C VAL A 218 15.94 17.20 16.12
N HIS A 219 15.29 17.74 15.08
CA HIS A 219 15.88 18.79 14.24
C HIS A 219 15.25 20.18 14.48
N GLY A 220 14.33 20.32 15.43
CA GLY A 220 13.73 21.62 15.78
C GLY A 220 12.88 22.24 14.67
N VAL A 221 12.41 21.43 13.70
CA VAL A 221 11.62 21.94 12.57
C VAL A 221 10.24 22.37 13.04
N SER A 222 9.90 23.65 12.85
CA SER A 222 8.58 24.18 13.17
C SER A 222 7.49 23.58 12.28
N LEU A 223 6.23 23.65 12.73
CA LEU A 223 5.10 23.11 11.96
C LEU A 223 5.03 23.67 10.52
N HIS A 224 5.35 24.97 10.34
CA HIS A 224 5.41 25.61 9.04
C HIS A 224 6.60 25.15 8.19
N GLY A 225 7.70 24.75 8.83
CA GLY A 225 8.92 24.28 8.15
C GLY A 225 8.86 22.80 7.72
N LEU A 226 7.90 22.02 8.21
CA LEU A 226 7.77 20.60 7.88
C LEU A 226 7.39 20.32 6.42
N GLY A 227 6.73 21.26 5.75
CA GLY A 227 6.18 21.06 4.41
C GLY A 227 7.20 20.58 3.39
N LEU A 228 8.29 21.33 3.20
CA LEU A 228 9.30 21.01 2.19
C LEU A 228 10.04 19.68 2.47
N PRO A 229 10.54 19.39 3.69
CA PRO A 229 11.12 18.09 4.01
C PRO A 229 10.19 16.91 3.70
N LEU A 230 8.93 16.98 4.10
CA LEU A 230 7.96 15.91 3.87
C LEU A 230 7.62 15.74 2.38
N ILE A 231 7.50 16.84 1.62
CA ILE A 231 7.32 16.79 0.17
C ILE A 231 8.50 16.06 -0.50
N VAL A 232 9.73 16.37 -0.13
CA VAL A 232 10.92 15.71 -0.69
C VAL A 232 10.89 14.21 -0.38
N ILE A 233 10.60 13.84 0.88
CA ILE A 233 10.56 12.45 1.33
C ILE A 233 9.46 11.68 0.59
N TYR A 234 8.23 12.17 0.54
CA TYR A 234 7.13 11.43 -0.09
C TYR A 234 7.21 11.41 -1.63
N ASN A 235 7.82 12.42 -2.26
CA ASN A 235 8.09 12.34 -3.70
C ASN A 235 9.18 11.32 -4.02
N SER A 236 10.18 11.13 -3.15
CA SER A 236 11.17 10.07 -3.33
C SER A 236 10.53 8.67 -3.29
N ALA A 237 9.44 8.49 -2.55
CA ALA A 237 8.63 7.28 -2.56
C ALA A 237 8.09 6.94 -3.95
N THR A 238 7.59 7.95 -4.69
CA THR A 238 7.11 7.81 -6.07
C THR A 238 8.22 7.31 -6.99
N VAL A 239 9.38 7.97 -6.92
CA VAL A 239 10.55 7.58 -7.73
C VAL A 239 11.00 6.17 -7.39
N GLY A 240 11.09 5.84 -6.11
CA GLY A 240 11.50 4.52 -5.63
C GLY A 240 10.56 3.39 -6.06
N SER A 241 9.26 3.64 -6.03
CA SER A 241 8.24 2.68 -6.48
C SER A 241 8.40 2.31 -7.95
N ILE A 242 8.52 3.32 -8.82
CA ILE A 242 8.71 3.13 -10.26
C ILE A 242 10.06 2.48 -10.53
N PHE A 243 11.14 2.97 -9.88
CA PHE A 243 12.50 2.42 -10.05
C PHE A 243 12.59 0.95 -9.66
N GLY A 244 12.04 0.55 -8.50
CA GLY A 244 12.06 -0.84 -8.05
C GLY A 244 11.32 -1.79 -9.00
N GLY A 245 10.18 -1.34 -9.53
CA GLY A 245 9.43 -2.06 -10.56
C GLY A 245 10.17 -2.15 -11.89
N TRP A 246 10.73 -1.02 -12.34
CA TRP A 246 11.53 -0.93 -13.56
C TRP A 246 12.78 -1.81 -13.50
N LEU A 247 13.51 -1.81 -12.39
CA LEU A 247 14.71 -2.62 -12.21
C LEU A 247 14.41 -4.10 -12.40
N ALA A 248 13.36 -4.62 -11.76
CA ALA A 248 12.97 -6.00 -11.92
C ALA A 248 12.58 -6.34 -13.37
N ALA A 249 11.77 -5.47 -14.01
CA ALA A 249 11.40 -5.65 -15.42
C ALA A 249 12.61 -5.64 -16.34
N ARG A 250 13.55 -4.73 -16.14
CA ARG A 250 14.79 -4.63 -16.93
C ARG A 250 15.67 -5.87 -16.81
N LEU A 251 15.81 -6.40 -15.59
CA LEU A 251 16.56 -7.64 -15.36
C LEU A 251 15.93 -8.84 -16.07
N ILE A 252 14.60 -8.95 -16.06
CA ILE A 252 13.90 -10.03 -16.78
C ILE A 252 14.07 -9.86 -18.30
N GLN A 253 13.98 -8.64 -18.83
CA GLN A 253 14.25 -8.37 -20.24
C GLN A 253 15.70 -8.71 -20.64
N ALA A 254 16.65 -8.58 -19.71
CA ALA A 254 18.04 -8.99 -19.90
C ALA A 254 18.27 -10.51 -19.75
N GLY A 255 17.20 -11.31 -19.72
CA GLY A 255 17.25 -12.77 -19.70
C GLY A 255 17.33 -13.41 -18.32
N TRP A 256 17.20 -12.64 -17.24
CA TRP A 256 17.16 -13.22 -15.90
C TRP A 256 15.82 -13.93 -15.62
N THR A 257 15.87 -14.99 -14.83
CA THR A 257 14.62 -15.62 -14.34
C THR A 257 13.84 -14.65 -13.45
N VAL A 258 12.50 -14.75 -13.45
CA VAL A 258 11.63 -13.94 -12.59
C VAL A 258 12.08 -14.01 -11.13
N ASN A 259 12.39 -15.20 -10.62
CA ASN A 259 12.91 -15.41 -9.26
C ASN A 259 14.15 -14.57 -8.96
N ARG A 260 15.17 -14.65 -9.83
CA ARG A 260 16.44 -13.93 -9.64
C ARG A 260 16.23 -12.41 -9.76
N ALA A 261 15.48 -11.98 -10.76
CA ALA A 261 15.23 -10.55 -11.01
C ALA A 261 14.47 -9.88 -9.85
N ARG A 262 13.36 -10.51 -9.37
CA ARG A 262 12.58 -10.00 -8.23
C ARG A 262 13.44 -9.87 -6.98
N LYS A 263 14.12 -10.95 -6.59
CA LYS A 263 14.93 -10.96 -5.36
C LYS A 263 16.12 -10.01 -5.45
N THR A 264 16.74 -9.84 -6.61
CA THR A 264 17.80 -8.84 -6.79
C THR A 264 17.26 -7.42 -6.68
N ALA A 265 16.13 -7.12 -7.32
CA ALA A 265 15.50 -5.80 -7.16
C ALA A 265 15.11 -5.52 -5.70
N MET A 266 14.56 -6.52 -5.00
CA MET A 266 14.27 -6.43 -3.58
C MET A 266 15.55 -6.24 -2.73
N LEU A 267 16.65 -6.92 -3.06
CA LEU A 267 17.93 -6.73 -2.36
C LEU A 267 18.47 -5.31 -2.55
N VAL A 268 18.43 -4.77 -3.78
CA VAL A 268 18.83 -3.38 -4.05
C VAL A 268 17.97 -2.40 -3.23
N CYS A 269 16.66 -2.61 -3.21
CA CYS A 269 15.76 -1.79 -2.39
C CYS A 269 16.06 -1.94 -0.89
N ALA A 270 16.26 -3.16 -0.38
CA ALA A 270 16.59 -3.41 1.01
C ALA A 270 17.92 -2.75 1.42
N THR A 271 18.95 -2.83 0.58
CA THR A 271 20.24 -2.17 0.86
C THR A 271 20.14 -0.64 0.81
N ALA A 272 19.27 -0.07 -0.02
CA ALA A 272 18.99 1.36 -0.04
C ALA A 272 18.31 1.85 1.26
N VAL A 273 17.63 0.98 2.01
CA VAL A 273 17.05 1.33 3.31
C VAL A 273 18.11 1.36 4.42
N VAL A 274 19.15 0.54 4.35
CA VAL A 274 20.14 0.38 5.46
C VAL A 274 20.71 1.70 5.99
N PRO A 275 21.10 2.69 5.15
CA PRO A 275 21.66 3.94 5.65
C PRO A 275 20.77 4.75 6.59
N VAL A 276 19.46 4.48 6.62
CA VAL A 276 18.52 5.15 7.53
C VAL A 276 18.86 4.94 8.99
N MET A 277 19.61 3.90 9.33
CA MET A 277 20.13 3.67 10.70
C MET A 277 20.90 4.86 11.27
N LEU A 278 21.46 5.68 10.40
CA LEU A 278 22.23 6.86 10.78
C LEU A 278 21.36 8.12 10.94
N ALA A 279 20.10 8.10 10.45
CA ALA A 279 19.25 9.30 10.38
C ALA A 279 19.03 9.97 11.74
N ALA A 280 18.89 9.18 12.82
CA ALA A 280 18.72 9.71 14.18
C ALA A 280 20.00 10.29 14.80
N ARG A 281 21.17 10.07 14.19
CA ARG A 281 22.46 10.54 14.68
C ARG A 281 23.03 11.73 13.89
N ILE A 282 22.50 11.99 12.70
CA ILE A 282 22.93 13.10 11.85
C ILE A 282 22.33 14.40 12.37
N GLN A 283 23.17 15.40 12.61
CA GLN A 283 22.73 16.73 13.07
C GLN A 283 22.09 17.57 11.95
N SER A 284 22.54 17.38 10.72
CA SER A 284 21.98 18.09 9.55
C SER A 284 20.57 17.61 9.23
N LEU A 285 19.60 18.53 9.24
CA LEU A 285 18.23 18.27 8.79
C LEU A 285 18.20 17.64 7.39
N TRP A 286 18.88 18.25 6.43
CA TRP A 286 18.88 17.77 5.04
C TRP A 286 19.64 16.46 4.87
N GLY A 287 20.64 16.19 5.72
CA GLY A 287 21.28 14.88 5.78
C GLY A 287 20.32 13.80 6.26
N ALA A 288 19.54 14.05 7.31
CA ALA A 288 18.50 13.15 7.77
C ALA A 288 17.38 12.98 6.71
N VAL A 289 16.94 14.07 6.08
CA VAL A 289 15.94 14.04 4.98
C VAL A 289 16.45 13.19 3.82
N ALA A 290 17.71 13.31 3.42
CA ALA A 290 18.27 12.51 2.33
C ALA A 290 18.28 11.01 2.65
N LEU A 291 18.72 10.63 3.88
CA LEU A 291 18.72 9.22 4.30
C LEU A 291 17.32 8.64 4.40
N ILE A 292 16.37 9.39 4.95
CA ILE A 292 14.98 8.98 5.05
C ILE A 292 14.34 8.90 3.66
N SER A 293 14.63 9.84 2.76
CA SER A 293 14.16 9.82 1.38
C SER A 293 14.65 8.57 0.63
N LEU A 294 15.92 8.20 0.81
CA LEU A 294 16.48 6.97 0.25
C LEU A 294 15.78 5.72 0.81
N ALA A 295 15.54 5.70 2.12
CA ALA A 295 14.84 4.59 2.76
C ALA A 295 13.39 4.44 2.31
N VAL A 296 12.68 5.56 2.20
CA VAL A 296 11.29 5.59 1.74
C VAL A 296 11.20 5.18 0.26
N ALA A 297 12.15 5.62 -0.57
CA ALA A 297 12.26 5.16 -1.95
C ALA A 297 12.53 3.64 -2.00
N GLY A 298 13.46 3.16 -1.19
CA GLY A 298 13.76 1.72 -1.05
C GLY A 298 12.54 0.92 -0.61
N HIS A 299 11.79 1.39 0.39
CA HIS A 299 10.54 0.75 0.84
C HIS A 299 9.53 0.63 -0.30
N GLN A 300 9.27 1.70 -1.04
CA GLN A 300 8.25 1.68 -2.09
C GLN A 300 8.67 0.82 -3.29
N GLY A 301 9.96 0.80 -3.65
CA GLY A 301 10.48 -0.13 -4.64
C GLY A 301 10.43 -1.59 -4.20
N TRP A 302 10.67 -1.86 -2.91
CA TRP A 302 10.45 -3.15 -2.26
C TRP A 302 8.98 -3.56 -2.34
N SER A 303 8.06 -2.68 -1.92
CA SER A 303 6.63 -2.93 -1.91
C SER A 303 6.09 -3.29 -3.30
N ALA A 304 6.52 -2.57 -4.36
CA ALA A 304 6.13 -2.87 -5.74
C ALA A 304 6.51 -4.31 -6.15
N ASN A 305 7.72 -4.77 -5.78
CA ASN A 305 8.16 -6.13 -6.05
C ASN A 305 7.48 -7.16 -5.14
N LEU A 306 7.25 -6.84 -3.87
CA LEU A 306 6.58 -7.72 -2.93
C LEU A 306 5.15 -8.04 -3.38
N PHE A 307 4.36 -7.05 -3.82
CA PHE A 307 3.02 -7.29 -4.35
C PHE A 307 3.01 -8.22 -5.57
N THR A 308 4.04 -8.16 -6.41
CA THR A 308 4.14 -9.06 -7.57
C THR A 308 4.39 -10.51 -7.18
N LEU A 309 4.96 -10.79 -5.99
CA LEU A 309 5.11 -12.17 -5.52
C LEU A 309 3.76 -12.90 -5.43
N ALA A 310 2.70 -12.20 -5.00
CA ALA A 310 1.36 -12.77 -4.97
C ALA A 310 0.88 -13.13 -6.39
N SER A 311 1.06 -12.23 -7.36
CA SER A 311 0.62 -12.46 -8.75
C SER A 311 1.57 -13.36 -9.55
N ASP A 312 2.81 -13.56 -9.12
CA ASP A 312 3.76 -14.47 -9.77
C ASP A 312 3.59 -15.93 -9.31
N MET A 313 3.17 -16.14 -8.04
CA MET A 313 3.06 -17.46 -7.43
C MET A 313 1.63 -18.02 -7.38
N PHE A 314 0.60 -17.19 -7.55
CA PHE A 314 -0.79 -17.64 -7.48
C PHE A 314 -1.52 -17.39 -8.80
N PRO A 315 -2.50 -18.24 -9.16
CA PRO A 315 -3.32 -18.03 -10.33
C PRO A 315 -4.19 -16.78 -10.17
N LYS A 316 -4.53 -16.14 -11.30
CA LYS A 316 -5.29 -14.87 -11.36
C LYS A 316 -6.57 -14.88 -10.53
N ASN A 317 -7.21 -16.04 -10.37
CA ASN A 317 -8.44 -16.22 -9.60
C ASN A 317 -8.25 -16.31 -8.07
N ALA A 318 -7.01 -16.24 -7.56
CA ALA A 318 -6.67 -16.25 -6.14
C ALA A 318 -5.82 -15.03 -5.72
N VAL A 319 -5.37 -14.22 -6.67
CA VAL A 319 -4.44 -13.08 -6.40
C VAL A 319 -5.04 -12.09 -5.42
N ALA A 320 -6.30 -11.69 -5.59
CA ALA A 320 -6.90 -10.69 -4.71
C ALA A 320 -7.05 -11.22 -3.27
N SER A 321 -7.39 -12.50 -3.10
CA SER A 321 -7.45 -13.15 -1.78
C SER A 321 -6.09 -13.18 -1.11
N VAL A 322 -5.02 -13.56 -1.83
CA VAL A 322 -3.65 -13.61 -1.28
C VAL A 322 -3.16 -12.21 -0.92
N VAL A 323 -3.41 -11.22 -1.76
CA VAL A 323 -3.09 -9.81 -1.48
C VAL A 323 -3.84 -9.33 -0.23
N GLY A 324 -5.11 -9.68 -0.10
CA GLY A 324 -5.91 -9.36 1.08
C GLY A 324 -5.34 -9.96 2.37
N ILE A 325 -5.02 -11.27 2.35
CA ILE A 325 -4.43 -11.98 3.49
C ILE A 325 -3.07 -11.37 3.89
N GLY A 326 -2.19 -11.13 2.92
CA GLY A 326 -0.87 -10.56 3.21
C GLY A 326 -0.94 -9.11 3.69
N SER A 327 -1.80 -8.29 3.09
CA SER A 327 -1.99 -6.90 3.53
C SER A 327 -2.65 -6.81 4.91
N PHE A 328 -3.50 -7.77 5.29
CA PHE A 328 -3.98 -7.90 6.67
C PHE A 328 -2.80 -8.11 7.65
N GLY A 329 -1.85 -9.01 7.31
CA GLY A 329 -0.62 -9.16 8.09
C GLY A 329 0.16 -7.84 8.21
N GLY A 330 0.31 -7.10 7.10
CA GLY A 330 0.92 -5.77 7.10
C GLY A 330 0.19 -4.74 7.97
N ALA A 331 -1.15 -4.76 7.97
CA ALA A 331 -1.97 -3.86 8.80
C ALA A 331 -1.80 -4.16 10.29
N ILE A 332 -1.73 -5.45 10.69
CA ILE A 332 -1.41 -5.83 12.07
C ILE A 332 -0.03 -5.31 12.47
N GLY A 333 0.99 -5.55 11.64
CA GLY A 333 2.34 -5.04 11.90
C GLY A 333 2.37 -3.52 12.02
N GLY A 334 1.60 -2.81 11.18
CA GLY A 334 1.44 -1.35 11.24
C GLY A 334 0.80 -0.86 12.55
N ALA A 335 -0.21 -1.56 13.04
CA ALA A 335 -0.81 -1.25 14.34
C ALA A 335 0.18 -1.47 15.50
N MET A 336 0.95 -2.55 15.43
CA MET A 336 1.97 -2.87 16.44
C MET A 336 3.08 -1.82 16.47
N ILE A 337 3.60 -1.36 15.32
CA ILE A 337 4.71 -0.41 15.28
C ILE A 337 4.32 0.96 15.85
N ALA A 338 3.08 1.38 15.68
CA ALA A 338 2.60 2.65 16.23
C ALA A 338 2.69 2.67 17.76
N THR A 339 2.20 1.60 18.41
CA THR A 339 2.26 1.43 19.87
C THR A 339 3.69 1.18 20.34
N PHE A 340 4.43 0.31 19.65
CA PHE A 340 5.80 -0.05 19.98
C PHE A 340 6.76 1.15 19.92
N THR A 341 6.60 2.00 18.89
CA THR A 341 7.41 3.24 18.78
C THR A 341 7.16 4.17 19.97
N GLY A 342 5.89 4.35 20.36
CA GLY A 342 5.56 5.17 21.54
C GLY A 342 6.19 4.66 22.83
N PHE A 343 6.07 3.34 23.08
CA PHE A 343 6.71 2.67 24.21
C PHE A 343 8.24 2.82 24.19
N LEU A 344 8.86 2.56 23.03
CA LEU A 344 10.30 2.63 22.89
C LEU A 344 10.83 4.04 23.16
N LEU A 345 10.16 5.07 22.65
CA LEU A 345 10.52 6.47 22.93
C LEU A 345 10.34 6.85 24.39
N GLN A 346 9.32 6.32 25.06
CA GLN A 346 9.10 6.56 26.50
C GLN A 346 10.23 5.97 27.36
N VAL A 347 10.75 4.77 26.98
CA VAL A 347 11.80 4.09 27.75
C VAL A 347 13.20 4.57 27.38
N THR A 348 13.46 4.79 26.09
CA THR A 348 14.83 5.09 25.61
C THR A 348 15.08 6.57 25.36
N HIS A 349 14.04 7.39 25.31
CA HIS A 349 14.09 8.81 24.88
C HIS A 349 14.83 9.02 23.56
N SER A 350 14.89 8.00 22.68
CA SER A 350 15.70 8.01 21.47
C SER A 350 14.98 7.33 20.29
N TYR A 351 15.12 7.92 19.11
CA TYR A 351 14.68 7.31 17.84
C TYR A 351 15.68 6.29 17.27
N VAL A 352 16.91 6.21 17.81
CA VAL A 352 17.96 5.33 17.30
C VAL A 352 17.52 3.87 17.20
N PRO A 353 16.89 3.24 18.23
CA PRO A 353 16.48 1.85 18.11
C PRO A 353 15.48 1.59 16.97
N ILE A 354 14.53 2.52 16.75
CA ILE A 354 13.53 2.34 15.71
C ILE A 354 14.15 2.47 14.31
N PHE A 355 15.11 3.37 14.11
CA PHE A 355 15.85 3.48 12.85
C PHE A 355 16.78 2.29 12.60
N LEU A 356 17.33 1.67 13.64
CA LEU A 356 18.08 0.41 13.54
C LEU A 356 17.17 -0.73 13.06
N ILE A 357 15.98 -0.84 13.62
CA ILE A 357 14.96 -1.81 13.15
C ILE A 357 14.60 -1.51 11.70
N ALA A 358 14.29 -0.26 11.38
CA ALA A 358 13.91 0.13 10.02
C ALA A 358 14.96 -0.23 8.97
N GLY A 359 16.25 0.00 9.29
CA GLY A 359 17.34 -0.31 8.35
C GLY A 359 17.66 -1.80 8.22
N SER A 360 17.35 -2.63 9.24
CA SER A 360 17.69 -4.07 9.22
C SER A 360 16.55 -4.97 8.73
N VAL A 361 15.30 -4.58 8.96
CA VAL A 361 14.15 -5.47 8.78
C VAL A 361 13.94 -5.93 7.33
N TYR A 362 14.32 -5.14 6.33
CA TYR A 362 14.17 -5.51 4.92
C TYR A 362 15.12 -6.65 4.51
N LEU A 363 16.35 -6.64 5.03
CA LEU A 363 17.28 -7.76 4.82
C LEU A 363 16.79 -9.02 5.51
N ILE A 364 16.26 -8.89 6.74
CA ILE A 364 15.63 -10.01 7.46
C ILE A 364 14.42 -10.53 6.68
N ALA A 365 13.54 -9.64 6.19
CA ALA A 365 12.40 -10.02 5.39
C ALA A 365 12.82 -10.74 4.09
N LEU A 366 13.91 -10.31 3.44
CA LEU A 366 14.45 -10.98 2.26
C LEU A 366 14.94 -12.39 2.59
N LEU A 367 15.62 -12.57 3.72
CA LEU A 367 16.05 -13.89 4.21
C LEU A 367 14.85 -14.80 4.51
N VAL A 368 13.79 -14.27 5.12
CA VAL A 368 12.53 -15.01 5.36
C VAL A 368 11.88 -15.41 4.03
N ILE A 369 11.79 -14.49 3.07
CA ILE A 369 11.27 -14.77 1.72
C ILE A 369 12.12 -15.84 1.03
N GLN A 370 13.44 -15.76 1.14
CA GLN A 370 14.35 -16.75 0.54
C GLN A 370 14.19 -18.13 1.20
N SER A 371 14.00 -18.22 2.51
CA SER A 371 13.85 -19.49 3.22
C SER A 371 12.50 -20.15 2.94
N LEU A 372 11.41 -19.38 2.89
CA LEU A 372 10.07 -19.89 2.63
C LEU A 372 9.83 -20.21 1.15
N SER A 373 10.36 -19.38 0.24
CA SER A 373 10.22 -19.54 -1.20
C SER A 373 11.59 -19.38 -1.89
N PRO A 374 12.49 -20.38 -1.80
CA PRO A 374 13.80 -20.32 -2.47
C PRO A 374 13.68 -20.09 -3.97
N ARG A 375 12.63 -20.66 -4.55
CA ARG A 375 12.20 -20.41 -5.93
C ARG A 375 10.76 -19.90 -5.91
N LEU A 376 10.50 -18.79 -6.64
CA LEU A 376 9.16 -18.23 -6.80
C LEU A 376 8.38 -19.09 -7.81
N GLN A 377 8.02 -20.28 -7.39
CA GLN A 377 7.25 -21.23 -8.23
C GLN A 377 5.75 -21.04 -7.97
N PRO A 378 4.92 -21.14 -9.01
CA PRO A 378 3.48 -21.17 -8.85
C PRO A 378 3.04 -22.30 -7.92
N VAL A 379 1.97 -22.06 -7.15
CA VAL A 379 1.36 -23.10 -6.32
C VAL A 379 0.81 -24.21 -7.21
N VAL A 380 1.06 -25.46 -6.80
CA VAL A 380 0.47 -26.63 -7.45
C VAL A 380 -0.93 -26.81 -6.85
N THR A 381 -1.95 -26.60 -7.67
CA THR A 381 -3.35 -26.86 -7.29
C THR A 381 -3.64 -28.34 -7.55
N VAL A 382 -3.68 -29.13 -6.49
CA VAL A 382 -4.16 -30.52 -6.52
C VAL A 382 -5.66 -30.53 -6.25
#